data_0bda7250151b34fb27714d2102b02187
#
_entry.id   0bda7250151b34fb27714d2102b02187
#
_cell.length_a   1.000
_cell.length_b   1.000
_cell.length_c   1.000
_cell.angle_alpha   90.00
_cell.angle_beta   90.00
_cell.angle_gamma   90.00
#
_symmetry.space_group_name_H-M   'P 1'
#
loop_
_entity.id
_entity.type
_entity.pdbx_description
1 polymer ?
#
loop_
_entity_poly.entity_id
_entity_poly.type
_entity_poly.pdbx_seq_one_letter_code
_entity_poly.pdbx_strand_id
1 'polypeptide(L)'
;YNGDWVADSREGKGTFQYVNGDKYVGDWKADVQHGKGIYYFSSGDRYEGDYVEGERTGQGIYVHKNGDKYVGEFKSGEQSGQGTFTWSNGAVYEGQWIDNVRSGKGRYKWANGDEYEGDWKNDMPDGEGVLTMADGTRYKGGFSKGMEEGKGVMLTPEGIRFEGSFKQGKK
;
A
#
# COMPACT_ATOMS: atom_id res chain seq x y z
N TYR A 1 -5.61 -4.37 31.44
CA TYR A 1 -6.33 -5.30 30.58
C TYR A 1 -7.75 -5.52 31.11
N ASN A 2 -8.69 -5.50 30.21
CA ASN A 2 -10.07 -5.83 30.51
C ASN A 2 -10.56 -6.85 29.47
N GLY A 3 -10.73 -8.11 29.88
CA GLY A 3 -11.10 -9.21 28.99
C GLY A 3 -10.96 -10.57 29.63
N ASP A 4 -10.94 -11.60 28.78
CA ASP A 4 -10.93 -12.99 29.19
C ASP A 4 -9.54 -13.45 29.66
N TRP A 5 -9.51 -14.34 30.66
CA TRP A 5 -8.31 -14.96 31.22
C TRP A 5 -8.45 -16.46 31.31
N VAL A 6 -7.39 -17.17 30.95
CA VAL A 6 -7.27 -18.62 31.18
C VAL A 6 -5.88 -18.92 31.74
N ALA A 7 -5.81 -19.56 32.89
CA ALA A 7 -4.57 -19.93 33.56
C ALA A 7 -3.54 -18.78 33.62
N ASP A 8 -4.00 -17.61 34.09
CA ASP A 8 -3.22 -16.37 34.24
C ASP A 8 -2.73 -15.74 32.91
N SER A 9 -3.16 -16.26 31.76
CA SER A 9 -2.89 -15.69 30.44
C SER A 9 -4.11 -14.99 29.86
N ARG A 10 -3.90 -13.88 29.16
CA ARG A 10 -4.95 -13.22 28.38
C ARG A 10 -5.35 -14.11 27.24
N GLU A 11 -6.62 -14.41 27.15
CA GLU A 11 -7.23 -15.27 26.15
C GLU A 11 -8.54 -14.67 25.64
N GLY A 12 -9.06 -15.15 24.50
CA GLY A 12 -10.35 -14.73 23.99
C GLY A 12 -10.41 -13.27 23.61
N LYS A 13 -11.45 -12.55 24.03
CA LYS A 13 -11.67 -11.13 23.73
C LYS A 13 -11.17 -10.22 24.85
N GLY A 14 -10.51 -9.13 24.49
CA GLY A 14 -10.09 -8.17 25.51
C GLY A 14 -9.56 -6.86 24.97
N THR A 15 -9.53 -5.87 25.85
CA THR A 15 -8.97 -4.53 25.62
C THR A 15 -7.74 -4.32 26.48
N PHE A 16 -6.66 -3.87 25.87
CA PHE A 16 -5.44 -3.49 26.57
C PHE A 16 -5.11 -2.01 26.30
N GLN A 17 -4.91 -1.26 27.38
CA GLN A 17 -4.45 0.13 27.34
C GLN A 17 -2.96 0.15 27.67
N TYR A 18 -2.13 0.65 26.74
CA TYR A 18 -0.69 0.80 26.92
C TYR A 18 -0.35 2.12 27.63
N VAL A 19 0.79 2.14 28.30
CA VAL A 19 1.27 3.32 29.03
C VAL A 19 1.52 4.52 28.11
N ASN A 20 1.95 4.26 26.86
CA ASN A 20 2.19 5.28 25.83
C ASN A 20 0.91 5.89 25.22
N GLY A 21 -0.28 5.43 25.66
CA GLY A 21 -1.57 5.88 25.15
C GLY A 21 -2.15 5.05 24.01
N ASP A 22 -1.43 4.08 23.51
CA ASP A 22 -1.97 3.12 22.54
C ASP A 22 -3.04 2.23 23.18
N LYS A 23 -3.94 1.67 22.36
CA LYS A 23 -4.99 0.75 22.78
C LYS A 23 -5.18 -0.37 21.78
N TYR A 24 -5.27 -1.59 22.26
CA TYR A 24 -5.67 -2.74 21.46
C TYR A 24 -7.02 -3.27 21.92
N VAL A 25 -7.88 -3.60 20.96
CA VAL A 25 -9.19 -4.23 21.19
C VAL A 25 -9.31 -5.41 20.23
N GLY A 26 -9.40 -6.63 20.76
CA GLY A 26 -9.49 -7.79 19.88
C GLY A 26 -9.23 -9.12 20.55
N ASP A 27 -8.82 -10.07 19.73
CA ASP A 27 -8.56 -11.44 20.16
C ASP A 27 -7.17 -11.57 20.79
N TRP A 28 -7.09 -12.43 21.80
CA TRP A 28 -5.88 -12.77 22.55
C TRP A 28 -5.69 -14.27 22.60
N LYS A 29 -4.44 -14.70 22.56
CA LYS A 29 -4.04 -16.07 22.77
C LYS A 29 -2.68 -16.11 23.45
N ALA A 30 -2.59 -16.83 24.58
CA ALA A 30 -1.36 -16.97 25.34
C ALA A 30 -0.64 -15.64 25.56
N ASP A 31 -1.36 -14.62 26.07
CA ASP A 31 -0.87 -13.27 26.37
C ASP A 31 -0.51 -12.39 25.19
N VAL A 32 -0.65 -12.85 23.96
CA VAL A 32 -0.37 -12.05 22.78
C VAL A 32 -1.62 -11.80 21.94
N GLN A 33 -1.59 -10.72 21.15
CA GLN A 33 -2.62 -10.41 20.15
C GLN A 33 -2.67 -11.53 19.12
N HIS A 34 -3.87 -11.97 18.79
CA HIS A 34 -4.10 -13.05 17.84
C HIS A 34 -5.45 -12.88 17.15
N GLY A 35 -5.71 -13.58 16.03
CA GLY A 35 -7.00 -13.51 15.36
C GLY A 35 -7.31 -12.11 14.82
N LYS A 36 -8.47 -11.54 15.18
CA LYS A 36 -8.90 -10.20 14.73
C LYS A 36 -8.72 -9.16 15.81
N GLY A 37 -8.23 -7.98 15.43
CA GLY A 37 -8.08 -6.90 16.37
C GLY A 37 -8.02 -5.52 15.74
N ILE A 38 -8.21 -4.51 16.60
CA ILE A 38 -8.07 -3.11 16.25
C ILE A 38 -7.01 -2.50 17.17
N TYR A 39 -6.02 -1.88 16.57
CA TYR A 39 -4.98 -1.15 17.28
C TYR A 39 -5.15 0.36 17.05
N TYR A 40 -5.28 1.09 18.11
CA TYR A 40 -5.35 2.55 18.12
C TYR A 40 -4.00 3.08 18.60
N PHE A 41 -3.28 3.74 17.71
CA PHE A 41 -2.02 4.39 18.04
C PHE A 41 -2.26 5.74 18.72
N SER A 42 -1.45 6.10 19.67
CA SER A 42 -1.51 7.43 20.31
C SER A 42 -1.26 8.58 19.33
N SER A 43 -0.62 8.29 18.20
CA SER A 43 -0.44 9.23 17.08
C SER A 43 -1.75 9.63 16.38
N GLY A 44 -2.81 8.83 16.53
CA GLY A 44 -4.08 8.98 15.83
C GLY A 44 -4.24 8.02 14.64
N ASP A 45 -3.24 7.22 14.35
CA ASP A 45 -3.33 6.13 13.37
C ASP A 45 -4.16 4.97 13.92
N ARG A 46 -4.67 4.12 13.02
CA ARG A 46 -5.45 2.93 13.39
C ARG A 46 -5.13 1.77 12.45
N TYR A 47 -4.96 0.59 13.02
CA TYR A 47 -4.94 -0.66 12.28
C TYR A 47 -6.15 -1.52 12.68
N GLU A 48 -6.77 -2.17 11.71
CA GLU A 48 -7.81 -3.17 11.92
C GLU A 48 -7.57 -4.37 11.01
N GLY A 49 -7.43 -5.56 11.57
CA GLY A 49 -7.18 -6.75 10.76
C GLY A 49 -6.67 -7.95 11.53
N ASP A 50 -5.92 -8.77 10.81
CA ASP A 50 -5.41 -10.04 11.31
C ASP A 50 -4.14 -9.87 12.15
N TYR A 51 -4.06 -10.67 13.21
CA TYR A 51 -2.88 -10.84 14.07
C TYR A 51 -2.51 -12.31 14.20
N VAL A 52 -1.24 -12.58 14.11
CA VAL A 52 -0.64 -13.89 14.39
C VAL A 52 0.54 -13.68 15.34
N GLU A 53 0.47 -14.30 16.53
CA GLU A 53 1.54 -14.24 17.54
C GLU A 53 2.02 -12.82 17.86
N GLY A 54 1.09 -11.87 17.96
CA GLY A 54 1.38 -10.48 18.30
C GLY A 54 1.73 -9.58 17.11
N GLU A 55 1.85 -10.12 15.91
CA GLU A 55 2.21 -9.38 14.71
C GLU A 55 1.01 -9.22 13.76
N ARG A 56 0.91 -8.05 13.12
CA ARG A 56 -0.05 -7.84 12.03
C ARG A 56 0.35 -8.72 10.86
N THR A 57 -0.44 -9.73 10.55
CA THR A 57 -0.15 -10.71 9.50
C THR A 57 -1.45 -11.21 8.91
N GLY A 58 -1.60 -11.15 7.58
CA GLY A 58 -2.84 -11.47 6.88
C GLY A 58 -3.50 -10.22 6.32
N GLN A 59 -4.83 -10.14 6.31
CA GLN A 59 -5.56 -9.01 5.77
C GLN A 59 -5.76 -7.91 6.81
N GLY A 60 -5.59 -6.66 6.41
CA GLY A 60 -5.79 -5.54 7.31
C GLY A 60 -6.05 -4.22 6.60
N ILE A 61 -6.50 -3.26 7.41
CA ILE A 61 -6.73 -1.87 7.03
C ILE A 61 -5.89 -1.00 7.96
N TYR A 62 -5.03 -0.17 7.41
CA TYR A 62 -4.28 0.84 8.14
C TYR A 62 -4.75 2.23 7.73
N VAL A 63 -5.18 3.03 8.68
CA VAL A 63 -5.63 4.41 8.45
C VAL A 63 -4.69 5.35 9.19
N HIS A 64 -4.02 6.22 8.44
CA HIS A 64 -3.18 7.27 9.00
C HIS A 64 -4.05 8.43 9.49
N LYS A 65 -3.54 9.16 10.48
CA LYS A 65 -4.21 10.35 11.04
C LYS A 65 -4.55 11.39 9.96
N ASN A 66 -3.72 11.51 8.92
CA ASN A 66 -3.93 12.46 7.82
C ASN A 66 -4.99 12.00 6.80
N GLY A 67 -5.58 10.80 6.97
CA GLY A 67 -6.58 10.22 6.09
C GLY A 67 -6.04 9.27 5.02
N ASP A 68 -4.73 9.11 4.89
CA ASP A 68 -4.16 8.07 4.03
C ASP A 68 -4.58 6.69 4.53
N LYS A 69 -4.83 5.76 3.60
CA LYS A 69 -5.36 4.44 3.95
C LYS A 69 -4.73 3.34 3.10
N TYR A 70 -4.29 2.28 3.76
CA TYR A 70 -3.90 1.03 3.13
C TYR A 70 -4.94 -0.06 3.43
N VAL A 71 -5.30 -0.83 2.41
CA VAL A 71 -6.14 -2.03 2.52
C VAL A 71 -5.45 -3.17 1.79
N GLY A 72 -5.08 -4.22 2.48
CA GLY A 72 -4.40 -5.34 1.85
C GLY A 72 -3.68 -6.27 2.80
N GLU A 73 -2.69 -6.94 2.25
CA GLU A 73 -1.91 -7.95 2.96
C GLU A 73 -0.81 -7.33 3.82
N PHE A 74 -0.62 -7.93 4.99
CA PHE A 74 0.47 -7.65 5.93
C PHE A 74 1.28 -8.92 6.18
N LYS A 75 2.58 -8.74 6.39
CA LYS A 75 3.49 -9.79 6.83
C LYS A 75 4.42 -9.22 7.88
N SER A 76 4.41 -9.80 9.07
CA SER A 76 5.26 -9.37 10.21
C SER A 76 5.21 -7.85 10.44
N GLY A 77 4.01 -7.27 10.40
CA GLY A 77 3.79 -5.85 10.64
C GLY A 77 3.95 -4.93 9.43
N GLU A 78 4.48 -5.43 8.31
CA GLU A 78 4.76 -4.66 7.10
C GLU A 78 3.72 -4.91 6.02
N GLN A 79 3.42 -3.88 5.20
CA GLN A 79 2.62 -4.02 3.99
C GLN A 79 3.39 -4.91 3.00
N SER A 80 2.85 -6.06 2.67
CA SER A 80 3.53 -7.04 1.81
C SER A 80 2.52 -7.94 1.13
N GLY A 81 2.64 -8.16 -0.17
CA GLY A 81 1.64 -8.85 -0.99
C GLY A 81 0.75 -7.87 -1.75
N GLN A 82 -0.51 -8.20 -1.98
CA GLN A 82 -1.45 -7.32 -2.69
C GLN A 82 -2.08 -6.30 -1.75
N GLY A 83 -2.15 -5.05 -2.19
CA GLY A 83 -2.78 -4.01 -1.41
C GLY A 83 -3.07 -2.74 -2.20
N THR A 84 -4.03 -1.98 -1.68
CA THR A 84 -4.45 -0.67 -2.22
C THR A 84 -4.12 0.42 -1.22
N PHE A 85 -3.36 1.40 -1.64
CA PHE A 85 -3.07 2.61 -0.87
C PHE A 85 -3.81 3.80 -1.48
N THR A 86 -4.60 4.48 -0.68
CA THR A 86 -5.33 5.69 -1.06
C THR A 86 -4.77 6.86 -0.28
N TRP A 87 -4.22 7.85 -0.97
CA TRP A 87 -3.75 9.09 -0.35
C TRP A 87 -4.91 10.05 -0.10
N SER A 88 -4.77 10.91 0.89
CA SER A 88 -5.76 11.93 1.24
C SER A 88 -6.05 12.93 0.10
N ASN A 89 -5.12 13.11 -0.84
CA ASN A 89 -5.29 13.93 -2.04
C ASN A 89 -6.08 13.24 -3.16
N GLY A 90 -6.52 11.97 -2.97
CA GLY A 90 -7.27 11.19 -3.94
C GLY A 90 -6.43 10.32 -4.87
N ALA A 91 -5.10 10.36 -4.80
CA ALA A 91 -4.25 9.41 -5.52
C ALA A 91 -4.46 7.98 -4.98
N VAL A 92 -4.30 6.97 -5.85
CA VAL A 92 -4.51 5.55 -5.50
C VAL A 92 -3.41 4.70 -6.13
N TYR A 93 -2.80 3.83 -5.34
CA TYR A 93 -2.00 2.71 -5.84
C TYR A 93 -2.69 1.38 -5.54
N GLU A 94 -2.75 0.52 -6.52
CA GLU A 94 -3.26 -0.84 -6.41
C GLU A 94 -2.24 -1.81 -7.00
N GLY A 95 -1.70 -2.71 -6.21
CA GLY A 95 -0.70 -3.65 -6.70
C GLY A 95 0.11 -4.33 -5.61
N GLN A 96 1.31 -4.75 -6.00
CA GLN A 96 2.21 -5.52 -5.16
C GLN A 96 3.07 -4.65 -4.25
N TRP A 97 3.31 -5.17 -3.05
CA TRP A 97 4.11 -4.55 -1.99
C TRP A 97 5.14 -5.55 -1.44
N ILE A 98 6.29 -5.05 -1.09
CA ILE A 98 7.32 -5.79 -0.35
C ILE A 98 7.86 -4.87 0.73
N ASP A 99 7.69 -5.24 2.01
CA ASP A 99 8.22 -4.52 3.17
C ASP A 99 7.94 -3.01 3.12
N ASN A 100 6.65 -2.62 2.98
CA ASN A 100 6.14 -1.25 2.86
C ASN A 100 6.54 -0.51 1.57
N VAL A 101 7.12 -1.18 0.59
CA VAL A 101 7.59 -0.59 -0.67
C VAL A 101 6.78 -1.14 -1.84
N ARG A 102 6.30 -0.27 -2.72
CA ARG A 102 5.67 -0.69 -3.98
C ARG A 102 6.71 -1.39 -4.86
N SER A 103 6.40 -2.61 -5.25
CA SER A 103 7.33 -3.48 -5.99
C SER A 103 6.55 -4.49 -6.82
N GLY A 104 7.09 -4.94 -7.95
CA GLY A 104 6.40 -5.87 -8.83
C GLY A 104 5.39 -5.18 -9.75
N LYS A 105 4.19 -5.71 -9.90
CA LYS A 105 3.14 -5.14 -10.77
C LYS A 105 2.22 -4.23 -9.97
N GLY A 106 1.88 -3.08 -10.54
CA GLY A 106 0.95 -2.16 -9.90
C GLY A 106 0.44 -1.06 -10.82
N ARG A 107 -0.69 -0.48 -10.40
CA ARG A 107 -1.37 0.63 -11.07
C ARG A 107 -1.42 1.82 -10.11
N TYR A 108 -0.96 2.96 -10.58
CA TYR A 108 -1.01 4.22 -9.84
C TYR A 108 -1.86 5.23 -10.60
N LYS A 109 -2.82 5.83 -9.92
CA LYS A 109 -3.61 6.93 -10.45
C LYS A 109 -3.32 8.18 -9.64
N TRP A 110 -2.79 9.21 -10.29
CA TRP A 110 -2.55 10.51 -9.67
C TRP A 110 -3.84 11.30 -9.46
N ALA A 111 -3.80 12.25 -8.54
CA ALA A 111 -4.93 13.13 -8.27
C ALA A 111 -5.35 13.97 -9.49
N ASN A 112 -4.42 14.28 -10.40
CA ASN A 112 -4.69 15.01 -11.64
C ASN A 112 -5.33 14.15 -12.76
N GLY A 113 -5.47 12.83 -12.54
CA GLY A 113 -6.06 11.89 -13.49
C GLY A 113 -5.07 11.14 -14.37
N ASP A 114 -3.77 11.42 -14.28
CA ASP A 114 -2.75 10.58 -14.91
C ASP A 114 -2.76 9.18 -14.30
N GLU A 115 -2.36 8.17 -15.06
CA GLU A 115 -2.35 6.79 -14.63
C GLU A 115 -1.15 6.04 -15.18
N TYR A 116 -0.45 5.30 -14.32
CA TYR A 116 0.60 4.37 -14.72
C TYR A 116 0.21 2.93 -14.34
N GLU A 117 0.41 2.01 -15.25
CA GLU A 117 0.25 0.58 -15.02
C GLU A 117 1.48 -0.17 -15.55
N GLY A 118 2.16 -0.93 -14.70
CA GLY A 118 3.35 -1.66 -15.09
C GLY A 118 4.21 -2.12 -13.93
N ASP A 119 5.51 -2.19 -14.22
CA ASP A 119 6.52 -2.64 -13.27
C ASP A 119 6.91 -1.55 -12.28
N TRP A 120 7.12 -1.96 -11.04
CA TRP A 120 7.54 -1.12 -9.92
C TRP A 120 8.77 -1.68 -9.23
N LYS A 121 9.66 -0.78 -8.84
CA LYS A 121 10.83 -1.10 -8.03
C LYS A 121 11.16 0.06 -7.12
N ASN A 122 11.35 -0.21 -5.81
CA ASN A 122 11.70 0.81 -4.82
C ASN A 122 10.78 2.05 -4.90
N ASP A 123 9.44 1.83 -4.88
CA ASP A 123 8.40 2.87 -4.92
C ASP A 123 8.32 3.66 -6.23
N MET A 124 9.01 3.28 -7.27
CA MET A 124 9.03 3.98 -8.56
C MET A 124 8.67 3.04 -9.72
N PRO A 125 8.00 3.57 -10.78
CA PRO A 125 7.94 2.89 -12.07
C PRO A 125 9.35 2.52 -12.57
N ASP A 126 9.56 1.24 -12.83
CA ASP A 126 10.87 0.73 -13.30
C ASP A 126 10.64 -0.60 -14.00
N GLY A 127 10.98 -0.69 -15.28
CA GLY A 127 10.70 -1.82 -16.16
C GLY A 127 9.73 -1.44 -17.27
N GLU A 128 8.81 -2.31 -17.64
CA GLU A 128 7.82 -2.08 -18.69
C GLU A 128 6.52 -1.54 -18.12
N GLY A 129 5.92 -0.57 -18.82
CA GLY A 129 4.67 0.01 -18.36
C GLY A 129 3.95 0.86 -19.40
N VAL A 130 2.76 1.32 -19.00
CA VAL A 130 1.91 2.22 -19.77
C VAL A 130 1.58 3.41 -18.88
N LEU A 131 1.92 4.61 -19.36
CA LEU A 131 1.49 5.88 -18.78
C LEU A 131 0.37 6.47 -19.64
N THR A 132 -0.76 6.77 -19.04
CA THR A 132 -1.87 7.47 -19.66
C THR A 132 -2.04 8.80 -18.95
N MET A 133 -1.85 9.91 -19.66
CA MET A 133 -2.04 11.25 -19.12
C MET A 133 -3.51 11.64 -19.12
N ALA A 134 -3.87 12.59 -18.27
CA ALA A 134 -5.25 13.08 -18.16
C ALA A 134 -5.78 13.68 -19.46
N ASP A 135 -4.91 14.21 -20.32
CA ASP A 135 -5.26 14.73 -21.65
C ASP A 135 -5.51 13.62 -22.70
N GLY A 136 -5.28 12.35 -22.35
CA GLY A 136 -5.41 11.19 -23.23
C GLY A 136 -4.13 10.78 -23.96
N THR A 137 -3.03 11.50 -23.77
CA THR A 137 -1.70 11.06 -24.28
C THR A 137 -1.30 9.74 -23.62
N ARG A 138 -0.79 8.80 -24.39
CA ARG A 138 -0.41 7.48 -23.90
C ARG A 138 1.00 7.13 -24.32
N TYR A 139 1.82 6.75 -23.34
CA TYR A 139 3.13 6.15 -23.58
C TYR A 139 3.12 4.68 -23.18
N LYS A 140 3.70 3.83 -24.01
CA LYS A 140 3.94 2.42 -23.71
C LYS A 140 5.39 2.08 -23.99
N GLY A 141 6.12 1.61 -22.99
CA GLY A 141 7.53 1.26 -23.13
C GLY A 141 8.26 1.15 -21.80
N GLY A 142 9.58 1.32 -21.87
CA GLY A 142 10.46 1.20 -20.73
C GLY A 142 10.38 2.41 -19.77
N PHE A 143 10.61 2.11 -18.50
CA PHE A 143 10.74 3.09 -17.41
C PHE A 143 11.97 2.80 -16.58
N SER A 144 12.61 3.83 -16.10
CA SER A 144 13.67 3.74 -15.12
C SER A 144 13.55 4.88 -14.12
N LYS A 145 13.53 4.53 -12.82
CA LYS A 145 13.41 5.49 -11.70
C LYS A 145 12.28 6.51 -11.90
N GLY A 146 11.14 6.03 -12.40
CA GLY A 146 9.92 6.82 -12.58
C GLY A 146 9.83 7.62 -13.88
N MET A 147 10.80 7.54 -14.76
CA MET A 147 10.83 8.27 -16.04
C MET A 147 10.86 7.30 -17.23
N GLU A 148 10.28 7.74 -18.36
CA GLU A 148 10.37 6.99 -19.62
C GLU A 148 11.83 6.83 -20.02
N GLU A 149 12.22 5.60 -20.27
CA GLU A 149 13.59 5.23 -20.63
C GLU A 149 13.60 4.08 -21.63
N GLY A 150 14.47 4.16 -22.63
CA GLY A 150 14.62 3.12 -23.64
C GLY A 150 13.59 3.20 -24.74
N LYS A 151 13.24 2.06 -25.34
CA LYS A 151 12.28 2.01 -26.45
C LYS A 151 10.86 2.19 -25.98
N GLY A 152 10.08 2.97 -26.73
CA GLY A 152 8.67 3.18 -26.43
C GLY A 152 7.89 3.78 -27.58
N VAL A 153 6.58 3.78 -27.40
CA VAL A 153 5.61 4.36 -28.33
C VAL A 153 4.77 5.38 -27.57
N MET A 154 4.71 6.59 -28.08
CA MET A 154 3.81 7.64 -27.59
C MET A 154 2.72 7.88 -28.63
N LEU A 155 1.48 8.00 -28.16
CA LEU A 155 0.31 8.33 -28.98
C LEU A 155 -0.43 9.52 -28.33
N THR A 156 -0.62 10.58 -29.10
CA THR A 156 -1.40 11.75 -28.64
C THR A 156 -2.90 11.58 -28.93
N PRO A 157 -3.77 12.36 -28.28
CA PRO A 157 -5.22 12.34 -28.54
C PRO A 157 -5.57 12.67 -30.00
N GLU A 158 -4.76 13.48 -30.69
CA GLU A 158 -4.92 13.84 -32.11
C GLU A 158 -4.47 12.72 -33.06
N GLY A 159 -3.94 11.60 -32.52
CA GLY A 159 -3.48 10.47 -33.29
C GLY A 159 -2.04 10.55 -33.79
N ILE A 160 -1.26 11.53 -33.31
CA ILE A 160 0.17 11.62 -33.63
C ILE A 160 0.89 10.48 -32.87
N ARG A 161 1.59 9.63 -33.62
CA ARG A 161 2.36 8.51 -33.09
C ARG A 161 3.85 8.79 -33.24
N PHE A 162 4.56 8.68 -32.13
CA PHE A 162 6.01 8.68 -32.09
C PHE A 162 6.48 7.31 -31.58
N GLU A 163 7.42 6.69 -32.28
CA GLU A 163 8.06 5.44 -31.87
C GLU A 163 9.58 5.62 -31.92
N GLY A 164 10.26 5.37 -30.84
CA GLY A 164 11.70 5.59 -30.76
C GLY A 164 12.28 5.37 -29.38
N SER A 165 13.40 6.02 -29.15
CA SER A 165 14.11 5.94 -27.87
C SER A 165 13.81 7.16 -27.02
N PHE A 166 13.59 6.91 -25.73
CA PHE A 166 13.35 7.91 -24.70
C PHE A 166 14.51 7.89 -23.70
N LYS A 167 14.87 9.04 -23.18
CA LYS A 167 15.87 9.18 -22.14
C LYS A 167 15.40 10.23 -21.14
N GLN A 168 15.19 9.80 -19.88
CA GLN A 168 14.70 10.66 -18.80
C GLN A 168 13.44 11.45 -19.20
N GLY A 169 12.46 10.76 -19.82
CA GLY A 169 11.21 11.37 -20.27
C GLY A 169 11.31 12.26 -21.52
N LYS A 170 12.46 12.31 -22.18
CA LYS A 170 12.68 13.08 -23.43
C LYS A 170 12.79 12.14 -24.62
N LYS A 171 12.20 12.58 -25.74
CA LYS A 171 12.29 11.90 -27.06
C LYS A 171 13.67 12.09 -27.67
#